data_3dda5716d1eb0c63e3152dcb22a1499a
#
_entry.id   3dda5716d1eb0c63e3152dcb22a1499a
#
_cell.length_a   1.000
_cell.length_b   1.000
_cell.length_c   1.000
_cell.angle_alpha   90.00
_cell.angle_beta   90.00
_cell.angle_gamma   90.00
#
_symmetry.space_group_name_H-M   'P 1'
#
loop_
_entity.id
_entity.type
_entity.pdbx_description
1 polymer ?
#
loop_
_entity_poly.entity_id
_entity_poly.type
_entity_poly.pdbx_seq_one_letter_code
_entity_poly.pdbx_strand_id
1 'polypeptide(L)'
;VLKSENTKNNSGKYSGNADNFLRYVASEVIPYINSHYRTLNHNIAIGHSLGASFILYSLLEKPNLFDNYIAISPNLAYEDDRLSNELINFDYSKIKAPTYIYLSNADEGIEYWKEWKPARDKVYSFFKNSLKQKNITFEVSEFPNNTHWSTFPPSLNKALEFYFKSIQNRQDSQLTKDEYEVTIKLTVN
;
A
#
# COMPACT_ATOMS: atom_id res chain seq x y z
N VAL A 1 7.84 14.62 -14.65
CA VAL A 1 8.39 14.59 -13.29
C VAL A 1 9.82 15.06 -13.31
N LEU A 2 10.14 16.10 -12.54
CA LEU A 2 11.51 16.58 -12.37
C LEU A 2 12.26 15.53 -11.56
N LYS A 3 13.40 15.09 -12.06
CA LYS A 3 14.27 14.12 -11.36
C LYS A 3 15.28 14.85 -10.52
N SER A 4 15.47 14.44 -9.27
CA SER A 4 16.57 14.92 -8.46
C SER A 4 17.93 14.59 -9.08
N GLU A 5 18.97 15.32 -8.72
CA GLU A 5 20.34 15.01 -9.18
C GLU A 5 20.77 13.62 -8.70
N ASN A 6 20.39 13.23 -7.48
CA ASN A 6 20.65 11.88 -6.95
C ASN A 6 20.00 10.80 -7.80
N THR A 7 18.72 10.95 -8.16
CA THR A 7 18.03 10.01 -9.04
C THR A 7 18.65 9.93 -10.43
N LYS A 8 19.04 11.07 -11.01
CA LYS A 8 19.74 11.10 -12.31
C LYS A 8 21.07 10.36 -12.25
N ASN A 9 21.83 10.56 -11.19
CA ASN A 9 23.13 9.95 -11.03
C ASN A 9 23.04 8.43 -10.81
N ASN A 10 22.05 7.97 -10.01
CA ASN A 10 21.91 6.56 -9.64
C ASN A 10 21.13 5.72 -10.64
N SER A 11 20.21 6.30 -11.40
CA SER A 11 19.29 5.56 -12.28
C SER A 11 19.35 6.03 -13.75
N GLY A 12 20.03 7.13 -14.04
CA GLY A 12 20.25 7.64 -15.38
C GLY A 12 18.95 7.84 -16.20
N LYS A 13 19.01 7.44 -17.46
CA LYS A 13 17.88 7.58 -18.38
C LYS A 13 16.68 6.67 -18.07
N TYR A 14 16.89 5.64 -17.29
CA TYR A 14 15.85 4.67 -16.93
C TYR A 14 15.03 5.05 -15.69
N SER A 15 15.34 6.18 -15.07
CA SER A 15 14.61 6.66 -13.90
C SER A 15 13.37 7.49 -14.30
N GLY A 16 12.35 7.46 -13.45
CA GLY A 16 11.13 8.25 -13.60
C GLY A 16 10.09 7.59 -14.49
N ASN A 17 9.19 8.42 -15.05
CA ASN A 17 8.10 7.99 -15.94
C ASN A 17 6.97 7.20 -15.24
N ALA A 18 6.88 7.29 -13.91
CA ALA A 18 5.82 6.64 -13.13
C ALA A 18 4.40 7.05 -13.57
N ASP A 19 4.22 8.31 -13.98
CA ASP A 19 2.95 8.84 -14.51
C ASP A 19 2.47 8.08 -15.74
N ASN A 20 3.36 7.84 -16.70
CA ASN A 20 3.02 7.11 -17.92
C ASN A 20 2.71 5.64 -17.61
N PHE A 21 3.48 5.04 -16.72
CA PHE A 21 3.24 3.66 -16.31
C PHE A 21 1.92 3.54 -15.53
N LEU A 22 1.62 4.46 -14.62
CA LEU A 22 0.34 4.49 -13.91
C LEU A 22 -0.84 4.67 -14.86
N ARG A 23 -0.69 5.54 -15.85
CA ARG A 23 -1.72 5.74 -16.88
C ARG A 23 -1.93 4.46 -17.70
N TYR A 24 -0.87 3.81 -18.14
CA TYR A 24 -0.93 2.53 -18.86
C TYR A 24 -1.65 1.46 -18.02
N VAL A 25 -1.28 1.29 -16.76
CA VAL A 25 -1.95 0.34 -15.85
C VAL A 25 -3.44 0.65 -15.72
N ALA A 26 -3.80 1.92 -15.53
CA ALA A 26 -5.18 2.33 -15.30
C ALA A 26 -6.06 2.28 -16.56
N SER A 27 -5.51 2.64 -17.73
CA SER A 27 -6.30 2.78 -18.96
C SER A 27 -6.23 1.57 -19.89
N GLU A 28 -5.24 0.70 -19.72
CA GLU A 28 -5.04 -0.44 -20.61
C GLU A 28 -5.00 -1.76 -19.85
N VAL A 29 -4.09 -1.92 -18.86
CA VAL A 29 -3.89 -3.22 -18.19
C VAL A 29 -5.13 -3.66 -17.42
N ILE A 30 -5.65 -2.85 -16.52
CA ILE A 30 -6.82 -3.19 -15.70
C ILE A 30 -8.05 -3.44 -16.57
N PRO A 31 -8.42 -2.58 -17.53
CA PRO A 31 -9.54 -2.85 -18.44
C PRO A 31 -9.35 -4.11 -19.28
N TYR A 32 -8.14 -4.35 -19.80
CA TYR A 32 -7.86 -5.57 -20.55
C TYR A 32 -8.07 -6.83 -19.72
N ILE A 33 -7.50 -6.88 -18.51
CA ILE A 33 -7.65 -8.02 -17.60
C ILE A 33 -9.12 -8.24 -17.26
N ASN A 34 -9.86 -7.19 -16.92
CA ASN A 34 -11.27 -7.29 -16.55
C ASN A 34 -12.18 -7.74 -17.70
N SER A 35 -11.80 -7.44 -18.95
CA SER A 35 -12.58 -7.85 -20.14
C SER A 35 -12.25 -9.26 -20.63
N HIS A 36 -11.08 -9.82 -20.31
CA HIS A 36 -10.63 -11.12 -20.81
C HIS A 36 -10.62 -12.23 -19.75
N TYR A 37 -10.67 -11.89 -18.48
CA TYR A 37 -10.61 -12.85 -17.39
C TYR A 37 -11.77 -12.62 -16.41
N ARG A 38 -12.15 -13.66 -15.73
CA ARG A 38 -13.16 -13.59 -14.64
C ARG A 38 -12.48 -12.99 -13.41
N THR A 39 -12.66 -11.71 -13.20
CA THR A 39 -12.13 -10.95 -12.05
C THR A 39 -13.25 -10.53 -11.09
N LEU A 40 -12.85 -10.20 -9.88
CA LEU A 40 -13.67 -9.44 -8.95
C LEU A 40 -13.44 -7.95 -9.19
N ASN A 41 -14.41 -7.11 -8.86
CA ASN A 41 -14.22 -5.65 -8.84
C ASN A 41 -13.45 -5.25 -7.56
N HIS A 42 -12.25 -5.80 -7.42
CA HIS A 42 -11.39 -5.63 -6.27
C HIS A 42 -9.92 -5.87 -6.66
N ASN A 43 -9.12 -4.83 -6.60
CA ASN A 43 -7.73 -4.84 -7.05
C ASN A 43 -6.77 -4.64 -5.88
N ILE A 44 -5.79 -5.50 -5.75
CA ILE A 44 -4.71 -5.38 -4.77
C ILE A 44 -3.41 -5.05 -5.49
N ALA A 45 -2.80 -3.93 -5.14
CA ALA A 45 -1.47 -3.57 -5.61
C ALA A 45 -0.39 -4.15 -4.69
N ILE A 46 0.53 -4.93 -5.24
CA ILE A 46 1.66 -5.51 -4.51
C ILE A 46 2.95 -5.07 -5.18
N GLY A 47 3.87 -4.52 -4.42
CA GLY A 47 5.16 -4.07 -4.93
C GLY A 47 6.30 -4.28 -3.93
N HIS A 48 7.51 -4.45 -4.47
CA HIS A 48 8.73 -4.55 -3.71
C HIS A 48 9.72 -3.47 -4.16
N SER A 49 10.45 -2.87 -3.23
CA SER A 49 11.49 -1.87 -3.51
C SER A 49 10.90 -0.66 -4.28
N LEU A 50 11.42 -0.31 -5.44
CA LEU A 50 10.87 0.75 -6.30
C LEU A 50 9.45 0.44 -6.79
N GLY A 51 9.09 -0.85 -6.93
CA GLY A 51 7.70 -1.27 -7.19
C GLY A 51 6.79 -0.93 -6.02
N ALA A 52 7.26 -1.06 -4.78
CA ALA A 52 6.52 -0.64 -3.59
C ALA A 52 6.38 0.89 -3.53
N SER A 53 7.42 1.65 -3.90
CA SER A 53 7.33 3.10 -4.03
C SER A 53 6.32 3.51 -5.10
N PHE A 54 6.28 2.78 -6.23
CA PHE A 54 5.31 3.03 -7.30
C PHE A 54 3.85 2.82 -6.85
N ILE A 55 3.55 1.76 -6.10
CA ILE A 55 2.17 1.54 -5.64
C ILE A 55 1.74 2.59 -4.60
N LEU A 56 2.66 3.06 -3.75
CA LEU A 56 2.37 4.18 -2.84
C LEU A 56 2.18 5.50 -3.61
N TYR A 57 2.96 5.74 -4.65
CA TYR A 57 2.74 6.84 -5.58
C TYR A 57 1.36 6.74 -6.26
N SER A 58 0.94 5.54 -6.67
CA SER A 58 -0.39 5.34 -7.26
C SER A 58 -1.55 5.64 -6.29
N LEU A 59 -1.35 5.39 -4.99
CA LEU A 59 -2.31 5.78 -3.95
C LEU A 59 -2.51 7.31 -3.90
N LEU A 60 -1.42 8.07 -4.08
CA LEU A 60 -1.47 9.53 -4.05
C LEU A 60 -2.15 10.12 -5.30
N GLU A 61 -1.80 9.61 -6.48
CA GLU A 61 -2.25 10.14 -7.77
C GLU A 61 -3.65 9.64 -8.16
N LYS A 62 -3.98 8.39 -7.81
CA LYS A 62 -5.25 7.72 -8.14
C LYS A 62 -5.76 6.89 -6.95
N PRO A 63 -6.24 7.52 -5.86
CA PRO A 63 -6.52 6.87 -4.58
C PRO A 63 -7.62 5.80 -4.62
N ASN A 64 -8.35 5.69 -5.72
CA ASN A 64 -9.41 4.68 -5.90
C ASN A 64 -9.10 3.70 -7.04
N LEU A 65 -7.84 3.65 -7.53
CA LEU A 65 -7.44 2.72 -8.58
C LEU A 65 -7.29 1.30 -8.05
N PHE A 66 -6.73 1.17 -6.86
CA PHE A 66 -6.61 -0.09 -6.15
C PHE A 66 -7.34 -0.01 -4.82
N ASP A 67 -7.88 -1.14 -4.38
CA ASP A 67 -8.59 -1.22 -3.11
C ASP A 67 -7.64 -1.41 -1.94
N ASN A 68 -6.49 -2.07 -2.17
CA ASN A 68 -5.50 -2.35 -1.14
C ASN A 68 -4.07 -2.25 -1.68
N TYR A 69 -3.14 -1.97 -0.77
CA TYR A 69 -1.73 -1.68 -1.08
C TYR A 69 -0.81 -2.48 -0.17
N ILE A 70 0.02 -3.34 -0.76
CA ILE A 70 1.04 -4.13 -0.07
C ILE A 70 2.42 -3.67 -0.56
N ALA A 71 3.03 -2.77 0.20
CA ALA A 71 4.31 -2.14 -0.13
C ALA A 71 5.44 -2.77 0.69
N ILE A 72 6.23 -3.63 0.05
CA ILE A 72 7.33 -4.38 0.67
C ILE A 72 8.65 -3.66 0.46
N SER A 73 9.32 -3.26 1.53
CA SER A 73 10.59 -2.52 1.52
C SER A 73 10.61 -1.34 0.53
N PRO A 74 9.64 -0.40 0.61
CA PRO A 74 9.59 0.73 -0.31
C PRO A 74 10.78 1.66 -0.13
N ASN A 75 11.29 2.23 -1.21
CA ASN A 75 12.17 3.40 -1.13
C ASN A 75 11.33 4.66 -0.87
N LEU A 76 11.22 5.05 0.39
CA LEU A 76 10.46 6.23 0.82
C LEU A 76 11.29 7.53 0.75
N ALA A 77 12.62 7.42 0.62
CA ALA A 77 13.52 8.55 0.41
C ALA A 77 13.69 8.93 -1.08
N TYR A 78 12.93 8.29 -1.99
CA TYR A 78 13.00 8.57 -3.41
C TYR A 78 12.71 10.05 -3.70
N GLU A 79 13.50 10.65 -4.62
CA GLU A 79 13.39 12.06 -5.02
C GLU A 79 13.51 13.02 -3.82
N ASP A 80 14.57 12.85 -3.03
CA ASP A 80 14.85 13.72 -1.88
C ASP A 80 13.68 13.78 -0.88
N ASP A 81 13.21 12.62 -0.45
CA ASP A 81 12.07 12.42 0.47
C ASP A 81 10.72 12.91 -0.08
N ARG A 82 10.61 13.16 -1.38
CA ARG A 82 9.37 13.63 -1.98
C ARG A 82 8.20 12.69 -1.69
N LEU A 83 8.39 11.39 -1.93
CA LEU A 83 7.33 10.39 -1.71
C LEU A 83 6.87 10.35 -0.25
N SER A 84 7.80 10.37 0.70
CA SER A 84 7.46 10.38 2.13
C SER A 84 6.74 11.68 2.52
N ASN A 85 7.17 12.83 2.00
CA ASN A 85 6.52 14.10 2.25
C ASN A 85 5.10 14.15 1.66
N GLU A 86 4.90 13.65 0.45
CA GLU A 86 3.59 13.58 -0.18
C GLU A 86 2.65 12.65 0.59
N LEU A 87 3.13 11.48 1.06
CA LEU A 87 2.34 10.54 1.87
C LEU A 87 1.83 11.14 3.18
N ILE A 88 2.67 11.86 3.92
CA ILE A 88 2.24 12.46 5.20
C ILE A 88 1.33 13.68 5.05
N ASN A 89 1.36 14.34 3.89
CA ASN A 89 0.53 15.52 3.60
C ASN A 89 -0.71 15.19 2.74
N PHE A 90 -0.89 13.93 2.35
CA PHE A 90 -2.02 13.54 1.51
C PHE A 90 -3.35 13.65 2.28
N ASP A 91 -4.37 14.10 1.57
CA ASP A 91 -5.74 14.11 2.09
C ASP A 91 -6.37 12.73 1.98
N TYR A 92 -6.24 11.93 3.02
CA TYR A 92 -6.78 10.57 3.10
C TYR A 92 -8.31 10.50 3.10
N SER A 93 -9.00 11.62 3.23
CA SER A 93 -10.47 11.66 3.07
C SER A 93 -10.92 11.37 1.62
N LYS A 94 -10.01 11.44 0.66
CA LYS A 94 -10.25 11.06 -0.74
C LYS A 94 -10.42 9.55 -0.92
N ILE A 95 -9.90 8.73 -0.01
CA ILE A 95 -10.10 7.30 0.01
C ILE A 95 -11.47 7.01 0.61
N LYS A 96 -12.42 6.56 -0.20
CA LYS A 96 -13.82 6.37 0.23
C LYS A 96 -14.13 4.94 0.66
N ALA A 97 -13.54 3.97 0.02
CA ALA A 97 -13.74 2.55 0.32
C ALA A 97 -12.88 2.09 1.50
N PRO A 98 -13.26 1.01 2.20
CA PRO A 98 -12.37 0.35 3.15
C PRO A 98 -11.08 -0.10 2.45
N THR A 99 -9.96 0.46 2.87
CA THR A 99 -8.65 0.24 2.23
C THR A 99 -7.66 -0.32 3.25
N TYR A 100 -6.94 -1.34 2.83
CA TYR A 100 -5.84 -1.93 3.59
C TYR A 100 -4.51 -1.45 3.02
N ILE A 101 -3.65 -0.94 3.89
CA ILE A 101 -2.29 -0.49 3.54
C ILE A 101 -1.31 -1.25 4.42
N TYR A 102 -0.44 -2.02 3.81
CA TYR A 102 0.63 -2.75 4.48
C TYR A 102 1.99 -2.22 4.06
N LEU A 103 2.83 -1.94 5.02
CA LEU A 103 4.23 -1.60 4.81
C LEU A 103 5.12 -2.60 5.54
N SER A 104 6.25 -2.94 4.96
CA SER A 104 7.26 -3.73 5.63
C SER A 104 8.66 -3.25 5.30
N ASN A 105 9.63 -3.62 6.13
CA ASN A 105 11.04 -3.42 5.87
C ASN A 105 11.87 -4.59 6.40
N ALA A 106 13.02 -4.78 5.79
CA ALA A 106 14.06 -5.66 6.26
C ALA A 106 15.10 -4.90 7.12
N ASP A 107 16.02 -5.63 7.74
CA ASP A 107 17.33 -5.06 8.06
C ASP A 107 18.09 -4.97 6.74
N GLU A 108 18.10 -3.82 6.14
CA GLU A 108 18.66 -3.60 4.81
C GLU A 108 20.21 -3.74 4.82
N GLY A 109 20.84 -3.82 6.00
CA GLY A 109 22.23 -4.27 6.28
C GLY A 109 23.37 -3.47 5.64
N ILE A 110 23.09 -2.74 4.58
CA ILE A 110 24.04 -1.97 3.77
C ILE A 110 23.87 -0.49 4.13
N GLU A 111 24.95 0.25 4.24
CA GLU A 111 24.89 1.69 4.56
C GLU A 111 23.99 2.47 3.62
N TYR A 112 23.99 2.13 2.34
CA TYR A 112 23.10 2.70 1.33
C TYR A 112 21.62 2.65 1.74
N TRP A 113 21.14 1.56 2.33
CA TRP A 113 19.75 1.40 2.78
C TRP A 113 19.46 2.12 4.10
N LYS A 114 20.46 2.36 4.92
CA LYS A 114 20.33 3.11 6.18
C LYS A 114 19.90 4.56 5.93
N GLU A 115 20.28 5.15 4.80
CA GLU A 115 19.85 6.49 4.41
C GLU A 115 18.32 6.60 4.23
N TRP A 116 17.66 5.50 3.93
CA TRP A 116 16.20 5.48 3.74
C TRP A 116 15.42 5.40 5.06
N LYS A 117 16.09 5.02 6.14
CA LYS A 117 15.45 4.84 7.44
C LYS A 117 14.71 6.08 7.95
N PRO A 118 15.27 7.30 7.89
CA PRO A 118 14.57 8.49 8.37
C PRO A 118 13.24 8.76 7.65
N ALA A 119 13.23 8.64 6.32
CA ALA A 119 12.02 8.79 5.51
C ALA A 119 10.98 7.71 5.83
N ARG A 120 11.44 6.48 6.02
CA ARG A 120 10.61 5.34 6.42
C ARG A 120 9.98 5.56 7.80
N ASP A 121 10.79 5.86 8.80
CA ASP A 121 10.34 6.06 10.17
C ASP A 121 9.31 7.20 10.27
N LYS A 122 9.50 8.25 9.50
CA LYS A 122 8.57 9.38 9.36
C LYS A 122 7.20 8.93 8.85
N VAL A 123 7.16 8.15 7.77
CA VAL A 123 5.91 7.63 7.19
C VAL A 123 5.24 6.64 8.15
N TYR A 124 5.99 5.72 8.75
CA TYR A 124 5.46 4.74 9.70
C TYR A 124 4.87 5.41 10.93
N SER A 125 5.58 6.40 11.48
CA SER A 125 5.08 7.19 12.61
C SER A 125 3.80 7.94 12.27
N PHE A 126 3.73 8.54 11.08
CA PHE A 126 2.52 9.20 10.62
C PHE A 126 1.32 8.24 10.54
N PHE A 127 1.45 7.13 9.86
CA PHE A 127 0.37 6.15 9.73
C PHE A 127 -0.06 5.58 11.08
N LYS A 128 0.89 5.29 11.95
CA LYS A 128 0.62 4.70 13.26
C LYS A 128 -0.04 5.67 14.24
N ASN A 129 0.37 6.93 14.24
CA ASN A 129 0.03 7.87 15.31
C ASN A 129 -0.92 9.00 14.86
N SER A 130 -0.89 9.38 13.58
CA SER A 130 -1.55 10.58 13.08
C SER A 130 -2.71 10.29 12.13
N LEU A 131 -2.68 9.18 11.41
CA LEU A 131 -3.77 8.82 10.50
C LEU A 131 -4.99 8.35 11.29
N LYS A 132 -6.11 9.08 11.17
CA LYS A 132 -7.36 8.82 11.92
C LYS A 132 -8.54 8.41 11.03
N GLN A 133 -8.27 7.95 9.82
CA GLN A 133 -9.32 7.52 8.91
C GLN A 133 -9.84 6.13 9.30
N LYS A 134 -11.13 6.04 9.67
CA LYS A 134 -11.74 4.78 10.13
C LYS A 134 -11.85 3.69 9.06
N ASN A 135 -11.85 4.08 7.79
CA ASN A 135 -11.93 3.18 6.66
C ASN A 135 -10.55 2.70 6.17
N ILE A 136 -9.46 3.14 6.80
CA ILE A 136 -8.11 2.71 6.45
C ILE A 136 -7.57 1.82 7.57
N THR A 137 -7.25 0.58 7.23
CA THR A 137 -6.49 -0.33 8.09
C THR A 137 -5.03 -0.27 7.69
N PHE A 138 -4.18 0.05 8.63
CA PHE A 138 -2.74 0.15 8.40
C PHE A 138 -1.98 -0.87 9.25
N GLU A 139 -1.09 -1.62 8.61
CA GLU A 139 -0.23 -2.61 9.27
C GLU A 139 1.22 -2.43 8.84
N VAL A 140 2.14 -2.63 9.78
CA VAL A 140 3.59 -2.61 9.56
C VAL A 140 4.21 -3.88 10.10
N SER A 141 5.14 -4.45 9.33
CA SER A 141 5.97 -5.56 9.78
C SER A 141 7.45 -5.27 9.57
N GLU A 142 8.26 -5.67 10.52
CA GLU A 142 9.72 -5.57 10.45
C GLU A 142 10.34 -6.96 10.38
N PHE A 143 11.31 -7.12 9.49
CA PHE A 143 12.03 -8.38 9.26
C PHE A 143 13.55 -8.18 9.46
N PRO A 144 14.01 -8.02 10.71
CA PRO A 144 15.40 -7.67 11.01
C PRO A 144 16.40 -8.74 10.60
N ASN A 145 15.96 -9.98 10.42
CA ASN A 145 16.81 -11.10 9.99
C ASN A 145 16.81 -11.31 8.46
N ASN A 146 16.14 -10.44 7.71
CA ASN A 146 16.08 -10.51 6.26
C ASN A 146 16.81 -9.33 5.63
N THR A 147 17.42 -9.59 4.49
CA THR A 147 17.96 -8.54 3.62
C THR A 147 16.87 -7.97 2.71
N HIS A 148 17.19 -6.87 2.03
CA HIS A 148 16.31 -6.30 1.00
C HIS A 148 15.79 -7.35 -0.01
N TRP A 149 16.65 -8.28 -0.39
CA TRP A 149 16.34 -9.31 -1.39
C TRP A 149 15.58 -10.51 -0.83
N SER A 150 15.79 -10.87 0.44
CA SER A 150 15.15 -12.02 1.07
C SER A 150 13.84 -11.68 1.78
N THR A 151 13.49 -10.40 1.92
CA THR A 151 12.32 -9.95 2.67
C THR A 151 10.98 -10.16 1.95
N PHE A 152 10.99 -10.28 0.61
CA PHE A 152 9.74 -10.32 -0.16
C PHE A 152 8.82 -11.49 0.23
N PRO A 153 9.25 -12.77 0.26
CA PRO A 153 8.36 -13.88 0.60
C PRO A 153 7.77 -13.78 2.01
N PRO A 154 8.54 -13.57 3.10
CA PRO A 154 7.98 -13.48 4.43
C PRO A 154 7.09 -12.24 4.62
N SER A 155 7.42 -11.12 3.99
CA SER A 155 6.59 -9.91 4.02
C SER A 155 5.26 -10.12 3.32
N LEU A 156 5.26 -10.72 2.14
CA LEU A 156 4.03 -11.02 1.39
C LEU A 156 3.13 -11.96 2.18
N ASN A 157 3.71 -13.03 2.73
CA ASN A 157 2.98 -13.99 3.53
C ASN A 157 2.29 -13.31 4.74
N LYS A 158 3.03 -12.46 5.44
CA LYS A 158 2.51 -11.71 6.58
C LYS A 158 1.44 -10.71 6.20
N ALA A 159 1.63 -10.00 5.09
CA ALA A 159 0.64 -9.07 4.55
C ALA A 159 -0.68 -9.75 4.22
N LEU A 160 -0.63 -10.92 3.57
CA LEU A 160 -1.81 -11.69 3.21
C LEU A 160 -2.51 -12.27 4.46
N GLU A 161 -1.75 -12.74 5.46
CA GLU A 161 -2.31 -13.17 6.75
C GLU A 161 -3.16 -12.07 7.38
N PHE A 162 -2.62 -10.87 7.51
CA PHE A 162 -3.35 -9.71 8.07
C PHE A 162 -4.53 -9.30 7.19
N TYR A 163 -4.34 -9.28 5.89
CA TYR A 163 -5.39 -8.95 4.94
C TYR A 163 -6.61 -9.87 5.07
N PHE A 164 -6.41 -11.19 5.00
CA PHE A 164 -7.50 -12.16 5.13
C PHE A 164 -8.16 -12.11 6.50
N LYS A 165 -7.39 -11.92 7.56
CA LYS A 165 -7.93 -11.73 8.90
C LYS A 165 -8.80 -10.47 9.00
N SER A 166 -8.42 -9.38 8.33
CA SER A 166 -9.22 -8.14 8.28
C SER A 166 -10.53 -8.33 7.53
N ILE A 167 -10.55 -9.16 6.48
CA ILE A 167 -11.77 -9.51 5.75
C ILE A 167 -12.68 -10.37 6.62
N GLN A 168 -12.16 -11.40 7.26
CA GLN A 168 -12.92 -12.28 8.12
C GLN A 168 -13.59 -11.50 9.27
N ASN A 169 -12.83 -10.66 9.96
CA ASN A 169 -13.37 -9.82 11.03
C ASN A 169 -14.52 -8.92 10.57
N ARG A 170 -14.47 -8.42 9.32
CA ARG A 170 -15.56 -7.61 8.74
C ARG A 170 -16.80 -8.46 8.42
N GLN A 171 -16.59 -9.67 7.88
CA GLN A 171 -17.67 -10.61 7.59
C GLN A 171 -18.36 -11.06 8.88
N ASP A 172 -17.59 -11.44 9.90
CA ASP A 172 -18.12 -11.84 11.19
C ASP A 172 -18.93 -10.71 11.85
N SER A 173 -18.43 -9.48 11.77
CA SER A 173 -19.16 -8.29 12.26
C SER A 173 -20.47 -8.05 11.51
N GLN A 174 -20.52 -8.31 10.21
CA GLN A 174 -21.71 -8.18 9.40
C GLN A 174 -22.72 -9.29 9.71
N LEU A 175 -22.27 -10.54 9.81
CA LEU A 175 -23.11 -11.69 10.17
C LEU A 175 -23.78 -11.47 11.54
N THR A 176 -23.01 -11.06 12.55
CA THR A 176 -23.56 -10.76 13.88
C THR A 176 -24.64 -9.68 13.83
N LYS A 177 -24.46 -8.66 12.99
CA LYS A 177 -25.44 -7.60 12.80
C LYS A 177 -26.70 -8.11 12.13
N ASP A 178 -26.57 -8.92 11.08
CA ASP A 178 -27.68 -9.49 10.33
C ASP A 178 -28.47 -10.48 11.20
N GLU A 179 -27.80 -11.31 12.01
CA GLU A 179 -28.44 -12.19 13.00
C GLU A 179 -29.25 -11.39 14.04
N TYR A 180 -28.70 -10.28 14.55
CA TYR A 180 -29.38 -9.40 15.48
C TYR A 180 -30.65 -8.78 14.89
N GLU A 181 -30.60 -8.30 13.62
CA GLU A 181 -31.76 -7.74 12.93
C GLU A 181 -32.85 -8.79 12.67
N VAL A 182 -32.45 -10.02 12.32
CA VAL A 182 -33.40 -11.16 12.16
C VAL A 182 -34.06 -11.49 13.48
N THR A 183 -33.32 -11.55 14.58
CA THR A 183 -33.86 -11.83 15.91
C THR A 183 -34.91 -10.79 16.35
N ILE A 184 -34.63 -9.51 16.11
CA ILE A 184 -35.60 -8.44 16.43
C ILE A 184 -36.87 -8.58 15.59
N LYS A 185 -36.78 -8.88 14.29
CA LYS A 185 -37.92 -9.05 13.41
C LYS A 185 -38.82 -10.24 13.80
N LEU A 186 -38.23 -11.30 14.34
CA LEU A 186 -38.97 -12.48 14.81
C LEU A 186 -39.67 -12.27 16.17
N THR A 187 -39.18 -11.32 16.97
CA THR A 187 -39.73 -11.05 18.31
C THR A 187 -40.89 -10.03 18.29
N VAL A 188 -41.08 -9.30 17.20
CA VAL A 188 -42.08 -8.23 17.05
C VAL A 188 -43.33 -8.70 16.27
N ASN A 189 -43.36 -9.93 15.77
CA ASN A 189 -44.50 -10.57 15.11
C ASN A 189 -45.18 -11.57 16.05
#